data_d120a542361c74e2b58879d44ee11072
#
_entry.id   d120a542361c74e2b58879d44ee11072
#
_cell.length_a   1.000
_cell.length_b   1.000
_cell.length_c   1.000
_cell.angle_alpha   90.00
_cell.angle_beta   90.00
_cell.angle_gamma   90.00
#
_symmetry.space_group_name_H-M   'P 1'
#
loop_
_entity.id
_entity.type
_entity.pdbx_description
1 polymer ?
#
loop_
_entity_poly.entity_id
_entity_poly.type
_entity_poly.pdbx_seq_one_letter_code
_entity_poly.pdbx_strand_id
1 'polypeptide(L)'
;MLNAQPPGGAVRTLALSRKRPSAGDRLAIAENAARILVLKPHDQLGDFVLTTPAIRALRERYPRARLCLLTREFLAPLARLVKDVDDVWVLPRITGPATFARFASVVSRVMRFRPDLAFVMNSVSRSKSADGFAFWSGARLIVGRSRVFAGPIPADAPEDPGARALEGASSDVLYDLDIEVGRHSRPQTERLLDLVRWCAPPSEIPLTHLQLSEAEREAGRARIEEALRGVDPSGASRRVVGLHPGAANELKCWPLESFVALGAELGGGAAEDRPQLVVFDSPRERGRAAAVVAGLAARGVHAGLVPASGIGEFAAACSALDLLACNDSGVMHIATALGVATVSFHSLGDPKEWGPRHDRSVAFYAPGGIAAIPVSAAVAAARDSLALAPKR
;
A
#
# COMPACT_ATOMS: atom_id res chain seq x y z
N MET A 1 5.54 -27.03 27.59
CA MET A 1 6.93 -27.50 27.63
C MET A 1 7.35 -27.62 26.18
N LEU A 2 8.24 -26.90 25.72
CA LEU A 2 9.56 -26.53 25.67
C LEU A 2 9.76 -25.34 24.68
N ASN A 3 10.01 -24.17 25.22
CA ASN A 3 10.68 -23.08 24.53
C ASN A 3 12.15 -23.51 24.31
N ALA A 4 12.58 -23.63 23.08
CA ALA A 4 13.99 -23.64 22.73
C ALA A 4 14.30 -22.40 21.89
N GLN A 5 14.83 -21.37 22.51
CA GLN A 5 15.54 -20.30 21.81
C GLN A 5 16.81 -20.88 21.17
N PRO A 6 17.12 -20.55 19.91
CA PRO A 6 18.41 -20.90 19.34
C PRO A 6 19.51 -20.06 20.01
N PRO A 7 20.74 -20.61 20.16
CA PRO A 7 21.84 -19.95 20.84
C PRO A 7 22.23 -18.67 20.12
N GLY A 8 22.38 -17.60 20.89
CA GLY A 8 22.82 -16.28 20.45
C GLY A 8 24.22 -16.31 19.86
N GLY A 9 24.32 -16.50 18.59
CA GLY A 9 25.50 -16.15 17.80
C GLY A 9 25.50 -14.64 17.62
N ALA A 10 26.44 -13.94 18.27
CA ALA A 10 26.74 -12.55 18.00
C ALA A 10 27.15 -12.41 16.53
N VAL A 11 26.24 -12.03 15.67
CA VAL A 11 26.55 -11.54 14.34
C VAL A 11 27.30 -10.23 14.56
N ARG A 12 28.64 -10.28 14.52
CA ARG A 12 29.45 -9.08 14.41
C ARG A 12 28.98 -8.32 13.19
N THR A 13 28.24 -7.25 13.42
CA THR A 13 27.89 -6.28 12.38
C THR A 13 29.24 -5.72 11.90
N LEU A 14 29.66 -6.08 10.70
CA LEU A 14 30.75 -5.42 10.02
C LEU A 14 30.39 -3.94 10.01
N ALA A 15 31.09 -3.14 10.80
CA ALA A 15 30.96 -1.69 10.78
C ALA A 15 31.45 -1.22 9.40
N LEU A 16 30.49 -1.04 8.49
CA LEU A 16 30.75 -0.58 7.13
C LEU A 16 31.02 0.93 7.23
N SER A 17 32.30 1.29 7.39
CA SER A 17 32.73 2.68 7.43
C SER A 17 32.63 3.30 6.03
N ARG A 18 31.73 4.27 5.89
CA ARG A 18 31.59 5.11 4.70
C ARG A 18 31.90 6.55 5.09
N LYS A 19 32.70 7.25 4.27
CA LYS A 19 32.92 8.70 4.45
C LYS A 19 31.60 9.41 4.17
N ARG A 20 31.04 10.05 5.18
CA ARG A 20 29.80 10.81 5.06
C ARG A 20 30.04 12.17 4.41
N PRO A 21 29.17 12.63 3.49
CA PRO A 21 29.27 13.96 2.94
C PRO A 21 28.98 15.03 4.01
N SER A 22 29.67 16.18 3.91
CA SER A 22 29.39 17.35 4.74
C SER A 22 27.96 17.90 4.48
N ALA A 23 27.46 18.78 5.35
CA ALA A 23 26.14 19.41 5.17
C ALA A 23 26.04 20.15 3.83
N GLY A 24 27.09 20.90 3.44
CA GLY A 24 27.14 21.59 2.14
C GLY A 24 27.16 20.62 0.96
N ASP A 25 27.93 19.53 1.06
CA ASP A 25 27.96 18.49 0.02
C ASP A 25 26.60 17.82 -0.16
N ARG A 26 25.84 17.59 0.92
CA ARG A 26 24.49 16.98 0.87
C ARG A 26 23.52 17.82 0.05
N LEU A 27 23.50 19.14 0.28
CA LEU A 27 22.67 20.07 -0.49
C LEU A 27 23.07 20.07 -1.96
N ALA A 28 24.37 20.17 -2.27
CA ALA A 28 24.88 20.16 -3.63
C ALA A 28 24.57 18.84 -4.37
N ILE A 29 24.64 17.69 -3.65
CA ILE A 29 24.24 16.38 -4.21
C ILE A 29 22.73 16.38 -4.52
N ALA A 30 21.91 16.88 -3.60
CA ALA A 30 20.47 16.90 -3.78
C ALA A 30 20.03 17.84 -4.90
N GLU A 31 20.62 19.04 -5.01
CA GLU A 31 20.32 19.99 -6.09
C GLU A 31 20.59 19.43 -7.48
N ASN A 32 21.64 18.65 -7.63
CA ASN A 32 22.13 18.11 -8.90
C ASN A 32 21.85 16.62 -9.10
N ALA A 33 20.90 16.03 -8.36
CA ALA A 33 20.63 14.61 -8.44
C ALA A 33 20.04 14.23 -9.81
N ALA A 34 20.79 13.37 -10.53
CA ALA A 34 20.38 12.83 -11.83
C ALA A 34 19.97 11.35 -11.76
N ARG A 35 20.36 10.64 -10.69
CA ARG A 35 20.05 9.22 -10.49
C ARG A 35 19.55 9.01 -9.06
N ILE A 36 18.34 8.49 -8.94
CA ILE A 36 17.66 8.30 -7.65
C ILE A 36 17.23 6.84 -7.54
N LEU A 37 17.54 6.20 -6.42
CA LEU A 37 17.13 4.84 -6.10
C LEU A 37 16.17 4.85 -4.92
N VAL A 38 14.97 4.34 -5.12
CA VAL A 38 13.96 4.12 -4.09
C VAL A 38 13.95 2.63 -3.72
N LEU A 39 14.12 2.32 -2.46
CA LEU A 39 14.23 0.97 -1.93
C LEU A 39 13.00 0.64 -1.07
N LYS A 40 12.14 -0.25 -1.57
CA LYS A 40 10.95 -0.75 -0.86
C LYS A 40 10.83 -2.28 -1.00
N PRO A 41 11.78 -3.05 -0.44
CA PRO A 41 11.78 -4.51 -0.56
C PRO A 41 10.94 -5.21 0.55
N HIS A 42 9.83 -4.63 0.99
CA HIS A 42 8.87 -5.25 1.90
C HIS A 42 7.70 -5.84 1.14
N ASP A 43 7.13 -6.95 1.65
CA ASP A 43 6.03 -7.69 1.01
C ASP A 43 4.64 -7.21 1.45
N GLN A 44 4.51 -6.05 2.10
CA GLN A 44 3.23 -5.51 2.55
C GLN A 44 2.64 -4.60 1.47
N LEU A 45 1.47 -4.97 0.95
CA LEU A 45 0.77 -4.26 -0.13
C LEU A 45 0.44 -2.82 0.25
N GLY A 46 -0.17 -2.62 1.42
CA GLY A 46 -0.56 -1.30 1.90
C GLY A 46 0.64 -0.37 2.01
N ASP A 47 1.69 -0.80 2.70
CA ASP A 47 2.92 -0.02 2.88
C ASP A 47 3.60 0.37 1.56
N PHE A 48 3.48 -0.51 0.55
CA PHE A 48 3.99 -0.20 -0.78
C PHE A 48 3.21 0.95 -1.42
N VAL A 49 1.88 0.86 -1.45
CA VAL A 49 1.01 1.89 -2.04
C VAL A 49 1.18 3.23 -1.33
N LEU A 50 1.29 3.21 0.01
CA LEU A 50 1.52 4.40 0.83
C LEU A 50 2.87 5.09 0.56
N THR A 51 3.79 4.45 -0.18
CA THR A 51 5.07 5.05 -0.61
C THR A 51 4.91 5.93 -1.87
N THR A 52 3.84 5.75 -2.65
CA THR A 52 3.67 6.44 -3.95
C THR A 52 3.66 7.96 -3.86
N PRO A 53 3.12 8.62 -2.81
CA PRO A 53 3.21 10.07 -2.66
C PRO A 53 4.65 10.59 -2.57
N ALA A 54 5.52 9.87 -1.86
CA ALA A 54 6.94 10.24 -1.76
C ALA A 54 7.68 10.06 -3.10
N ILE A 55 7.35 9.01 -3.85
CA ILE A 55 7.91 8.79 -5.20
C ILE A 55 7.47 9.91 -6.14
N ARG A 56 6.21 10.34 -6.07
CA ARG A 56 5.68 11.44 -6.87
C ARG A 56 6.37 12.76 -6.54
N ALA A 57 6.55 13.09 -5.27
CA ALA A 57 7.28 14.28 -4.85
C ALA A 57 8.73 14.28 -5.39
N LEU A 58 9.40 13.11 -5.40
CA LEU A 58 10.72 12.99 -6.04
C LEU A 58 10.65 13.24 -7.55
N ARG A 59 9.65 12.71 -8.26
CA ARG A 59 9.50 12.93 -9.70
C ARG A 59 9.22 14.38 -10.03
N GLU A 60 8.35 15.05 -9.28
CA GLU A 60 8.04 16.47 -9.45
C GLU A 60 9.27 17.36 -9.25
N ARG A 61 10.07 17.06 -8.22
CA ARG A 61 11.32 17.81 -7.94
C ARG A 61 12.42 17.51 -8.94
N TYR A 62 12.53 16.28 -9.43
CA TYR A 62 13.58 15.79 -10.31
C TYR A 62 13.02 15.24 -11.63
N PRO A 63 12.40 16.07 -12.48
CA PRO A 63 11.68 15.59 -13.66
C PRO A 63 12.59 14.91 -14.70
N ARG A 64 13.89 15.22 -14.69
CA ARG A 64 14.89 14.65 -15.61
C ARG A 64 15.76 13.56 -14.98
N ALA A 65 15.65 13.34 -13.69
CA ALA A 65 16.43 12.29 -13.03
C ALA A 65 15.92 10.90 -13.42
N ARG A 66 16.84 9.96 -13.53
CA ARG A 66 16.48 8.53 -13.65
C ARG A 66 16.07 7.99 -12.28
N LEU A 67 14.79 7.74 -12.10
CA LEU A 67 14.17 7.22 -10.89
C LEU A 67 13.99 5.71 -11.00
N CYS A 68 14.69 4.94 -10.15
CA CYS A 68 14.59 3.48 -10.12
C CYS A 68 13.96 3.02 -8.81
N LEU A 69 13.01 2.08 -8.88
CA LEU A 69 12.36 1.47 -7.74
C LEU A 69 12.82 0.02 -7.59
N LEU A 70 13.40 -0.32 -6.44
CA LEU A 70 13.74 -1.69 -6.07
C LEU A 70 12.66 -2.25 -5.15
N THR A 71 12.06 -3.35 -5.57
CA THR A 71 11.01 -4.03 -4.80
C THR A 71 11.11 -5.56 -4.93
N ARG A 72 10.24 -6.30 -4.23
CA ARG A 72 10.16 -7.76 -4.32
C ARG A 72 9.18 -8.23 -5.38
N GLU A 73 9.34 -9.50 -5.79
CA GLU A 73 8.56 -10.16 -6.84
C GLU A 73 7.05 -10.08 -6.60
N PHE A 74 6.61 -10.25 -5.35
CA PHE A 74 5.20 -10.16 -4.97
C PHE A 74 4.57 -8.78 -5.28
N LEU A 75 5.33 -7.70 -5.15
CA LEU A 75 4.87 -6.32 -5.38
C LEU A 75 5.11 -5.84 -6.81
N ALA A 76 5.83 -6.61 -7.62
CA ALA A 76 6.20 -6.19 -8.96
C ALA A 76 5.01 -5.78 -9.85
N PRO A 77 3.83 -6.44 -9.80
CA PRO A 77 2.67 -5.99 -10.57
C PRO A 77 2.21 -4.59 -10.21
N LEU A 78 2.16 -4.24 -8.89
CA LEU A 78 1.81 -2.90 -8.45
C LEU A 78 2.90 -1.88 -8.76
N ALA A 79 4.16 -2.27 -8.62
CA ALA A 79 5.29 -1.37 -8.88
C ALA A 79 5.30 -0.88 -10.34
N ARG A 80 4.85 -1.71 -11.29
CA ARG A 80 4.71 -1.32 -12.71
C ARG A 80 3.59 -0.31 -12.97
N LEU A 81 2.65 -0.18 -12.03
CA LEU A 81 1.59 0.82 -12.07
C LEU A 81 2.03 2.19 -11.52
N VAL A 82 3.22 2.29 -10.92
CA VAL A 82 3.81 3.55 -10.47
C VAL A 82 4.54 4.18 -11.65
N LYS A 83 3.87 5.08 -12.38
CA LYS A 83 4.42 5.70 -13.61
C LYS A 83 5.44 6.82 -13.33
N ASP A 84 5.58 7.22 -12.08
CA ASP A 84 6.57 8.23 -11.66
C ASP A 84 8.01 7.69 -11.62
N VAL A 85 8.23 6.37 -11.85
CA VAL A 85 9.55 5.74 -11.94
C VAL A 85 9.87 5.33 -13.37
N ASP A 86 11.16 5.38 -13.73
CA ASP A 86 11.63 4.97 -15.06
C ASP A 86 11.91 3.47 -15.14
N ASP A 87 12.37 2.89 -14.02
CA ASP A 87 12.72 1.47 -13.94
C ASP A 87 12.17 0.85 -12.66
N VAL A 88 11.64 -0.38 -12.79
CA VAL A 88 11.31 -1.23 -11.66
C VAL A 88 12.26 -2.43 -11.64
N TRP A 89 13.04 -2.55 -10.57
CA TRP A 89 13.93 -3.67 -10.36
C TRP A 89 13.35 -4.61 -9.32
N VAL A 90 13.23 -5.88 -9.70
CA VAL A 90 12.50 -6.88 -8.94
C VAL A 90 13.47 -7.89 -8.34
N LEU A 91 13.49 -7.95 -7.01
CA LEU A 91 14.23 -8.97 -6.27
C LEU A 91 13.45 -10.29 -6.30
N PRO A 92 13.97 -11.32 -6.96
CA PRO A 92 13.33 -12.62 -6.96
C PRO A 92 13.48 -13.31 -5.60
N ARG A 93 12.56 -14.21 -5.30
CA ARG A 93 12.74 -15.17 -4.22
C ARG A 93 13.77 -16.22 -4.68
N ILE A 94 14.84 -16.40 -3.92
CA ILE A 94 15.86 -17.38 -4.25
C ILE A 94 15.33 -18.78 -3.89
N THR A 95 15.10 -19.59 -4.92
CA THR A 95 14.62 -20.98 -4.78
C THR A 95 15.50 -21.98 -5.53
N GLY A 96 16.51 -21.51 -6.27
CA GLY A 96 17.43 -22.34 -7.02
C GLY A 96 18.43 -21.50 -7.84
N PRO A 97 19.32 -22.17 -8.63
CA PRO A 97 20.40 -21.49 -9.36
C PRO A 97 19.90 -20.41 -10.33
N ALA A 98 18.81 -20.63 -11.05
CA ALA A 98 18.28 -19.66 -12.00
C ALA A 98 17.79 -18.38 -11.29
N THR A 99 17.07 -18.51 -10.15
CA THR A 99 16.61 -17.37 -9.38
C THR A 99 17.78 -16.68 -8.66
N PHE A 100 18.81 -17.42 -8.29
CA PHE A 100 20.06 -16.83 -7.78
C PHE A 100 20.78 -16.00 -8.84
N ALA A 101 20.88 -16.49 -10.08
CA ALA A 101 21.45 -15.72 -11.19
C ALA A 101 20.68 -14.43 -11.47
N ARG A 102 19.35 -14.47 -11.42
CA ARG A 102 18.48 -13.28 -11.53
C ARG A 102 18.75 -12.30 -10.35
N PHE A 103 18.83 -12.81 -9.14
CA PHE A 103 19.16 -12.00 -7.96
C PHE A 103 20.53 -11.32 -8.11
N ALA A 104 21.58 -12.08 -8.51
CA ALA A 104 22.92 -11.54 -8.75
C ALA A 104 22.91 -10.46 -9.86
N SER A 105 22.10 -10.64 -10.90
CA SER A 105 21.89 -9.63 -11.95
C SER A 105 21.31 -8.33 -11.40
N VAL A 106 20.32 -8.40 -10.50
CA VAL A 106 19.73 -7.22 -9.85
C VAL A 106 20.76 -6.54 -8.96
N VAL A 107 21.49 -7.28 -8.14
CA VAL A 107 22.59 -6.75 -7.32
C VAL A 107 23.62 -6.00 -8.19
N SER A 108 24.06 -6.63 -9.28
CA SER A 108 25.01 -6.03 -10.22
C SER A 108 24.46 -4.73 -10.86
N ARG A 109 23.15 -4.69 -11.16
CA ARG A 109 22.48 -3.50 -11.68
C ARG A 109 22.48 -2.37 -10.65
N VAL A 110 22.12 -2.67 -9.40
CA VAL A 110 22.13 -1.73 -8.28
C VAL A 110 23.53 -1.15 -8.09
N MET A 111 24.56 -1.99 -8.04
CA MET A 111 25.95 -1.56 -7.85
C MET A 111 26.48 -0.67 -9.00
N ARG A 112 26.06 -0.96 -10.25
CA ARG A 112 26.47 -0.16 -11.41
C ARG A 112 25.71 1.15 -11.55
N PHE A 113 24.53 1.23 -10.97
CA PHE A 113 23.68 2.43 -11.08
C PHE A 113 24.29 3.64 -10.38
N ARG A 114 24.96 3.45 -9.23
CA ARG A 114 25.62 4.49 -8.44
C ARG A 114 24.72 5.73 -8.30
N PRO A 115 23.61 5.66 -7.59
CA PRO A 115 22.67 6.76 -7.47
C PRO A 115 23.31 7.95 -6.74
N ASP A 116 22.86 9.15 -7.06
CA ASP A 116 23.19 10.34 -6.28
C ASP A 116 22.45 10.30 -4.95
N LEU A 117 21.16 9.90 -4.98
CA LEU A 117 20.31 9.74 -3.82
C LEU A 117 19.77 8.30 -3.74
N ALA A 118 19.83 7.69 -2.58
CA ALA A 118 19.15 6.43 -2.27
C ALA A 118 18.24 6.60 -1.06
N PHE A 119 16.94 6.30 -1.24
CA PHE A 119 15.91 6.40 -0.20
C PHE A 119 15.47 5.01 0.26
N VAL A 120 15.66 4.71 1.56
CA VAL A 120 15.15 3.48 2.18
C VAL A 120 13.79 3.78 2.78
N MET A 121 12.72 3.36 2.09
CA MET A 121 11.32 3.66 2.44
C MET A 121 10.78 2.69 3.49
N ASN A 122 11.37 2.73 4.69
CA ASN A 122 10.90 1.98 5.85
C ASN A 122 9.80 2.77 6.56
N SER A 123 8.62 2.16 6.79
CA SER A 123 7.52 2.78 7.52
C SER A 123 7.43 2.29 8.96
N VAL A 124 7.16 1.01 9.18
CA VAL A 124 6.93 0.42 10.51
C VAL A 124 8.02 -0.54 10.99
N SER A 125 8.86 -1.03 10.09
CA SER A 125 9.95 -1.95 10.43
C SER A 125 11.20 -1.67 9.61
N ARG A 126 12.37 -1.86 10.20
CA ARG A 126 13.65 -1.75 9.50
C ARG A 126 13.88 -2.97 8.61
N SER A 127 14.30 -2.73 7.39
CA SER A 127 14.65 -3.76 6.43
C SER A 127 16.17 -3.87 6.27
N LYS A 128 16.79 -4.89 6.88
CA LYS A 128 18.22 -5.16 6.70
C LYS A 128 18.61 -5.38 5.23
N SER A 129 17.71 -5.96 4.42
CA SER A 129 17.95 -6.13 2.99
C SER A 129 17.95 -4.78 2.25
N ALA A 130 17.02 -3.87 2.57
CA ALA A 130 17.02 -2.53 1.99
C ALA A 130 18.31 -1.76 2.36
N ASP A 131 18.71 -1.87 3.62
CA ASP A 131 19.96 -1.27 4.11
C ASP A 131 21.19 -1.79 3.33
N GLY A 132 21.27 -3.11 3.12
CA GLY A 132 22.34 -3.73 2.34
C GLY A 132 22.36 -3.25 0.89
N PHE A 133 21.19 -3.18 0.24
CA PHE A 133 21.11 -2.65 -1.14
C PHE A 133 21.44 -1.17 -1.23
N ALA A 134 21.04 -0.36 -0.26
CA ALA A 134 21.40 1.06 -0.19
C ALA A 134 22.94 1.20 -0.12
N PHE A 135 23.58 0.43 0.74
CA PHE A 135 25.03 0.43 0.86
C PHE A 135 25.74 -0.04 -0.43
N TRP A 136 25.35 -1.19 -0.97
CA TRP A 136 25.97 -1.76 -2.18
C TRP A 136 25.71 -0.93 -3.43
N SER A 137 24.68 -0.09 -3.43
CA SER A 137 24.41 0.81 -4.55
C SER A 137 25.54 1.83 -4.77
N GLY A 138 26.39 2.08 -3.76
CA GLY A 138 27.40 3.11 -3.80
C GLY A 138 26.82 4.51 -3.94
N ALA A 139 25.58 4.73 -3.44
CA ALA A 139 24.92 6.02 -3.47
C ALA A 139 25.76 7.12 -2.83
N ARG A 140 25.76 8.33 -3.40
CA ARG A 140 26.47 9.48 -2.82
C ARG A 140 25.83 9.92 -1.51
N LEU A 141 24.51 9.81 -1.40
CA LEU A 141 23.73 10.10 -0.20
C LEU A 141 22.67 9.03 0.05
N ILE A 142 22.68 8.44 1.24
CA ILE A 142 21.69 7.45 1.68
C ILE A 142 20.78 8.08 2.74
N VAL A 143 19.49 8.07 2.47
CA VAL A 143 18.44 8.61 3.34
C VAL A 143 17.56 7.47 3.84
N GLY A 144 17.27 7.47 5.12
CA GLY A 144 16.40 6.46 5.70
C GLY A 144 16.02 6.78 7.14
N ARG A 145 15.54 5.77 7.83
CA ARG A 145 15.14 5.86 9.23
C ARG A 145 15.74 4.71 10.01
N SER A 146 16.57 5.02 10.99
CA SER A 146 17.21 4.02 11.85
C SER A 146 16.29 3.55 12.96
N ARG A 147 15.45 4.45 13.50
CA ARG A 147 14.49 4.14 14.56
C ARG A 147 13.11 3.95 13.97
N VAL A 148 12.67 2.72 13.96
CA VAL A 148 11.31 2.34 13.59
C VAL A 148 10.65 1.84 14.87
N PHE A 149 9.59 2.50 15.30
CA PHE A 149 8.88 2.13 16.52
C PHE A 149 7.74 1.18 16.15
N ALA A 150 7.90 -0.09 16.50
CA ALA A 150 6.83 -1.06 16.54
C ALA A 150 6.38 -1.21 18.00
N GLY A 151 5.26 -0.61 18.38
CA GLY A 151 4.68 -0.76 19.72
C GLY A 151 3.71 0.37 20.07
N PRO A 152 2.87 0.18 21.10
CA PRO A 152 2.01 1.24 21.60
C PRO A 152 2.86 2.40 22.12
N ILE A 153 2.48 3.60 21.75
CA ILE A 153 3.15 4.83 22.12
C ILE A 153 2.73 5.16 23.58
N PRO A 154 3.68 5.46 24.50
CA PRO A 154 3.33 5.93 25.81
C PRO A 154 2.48 7.22 25.73
N ALA A 155 1.45 7.31 26.58
CA ALA A 155 0.50 8.44 26.59
C ALA A 155 1.16 9.81 26.90
N ASP A 156 2.36 9.79 27.46
CA ASP A 156 3.16 10.94 27.87
C ASP A 156 4.26 11.35 26.86
N ALA A 157 4.28 10.71 25.69
CA ALA A 157 5.25 11.09 24.67
C ALA A 157 4.93 12.47 24.07
N PRO A 158 5.92 13.38 23.92
CA PRO A 158 5.70 14.74 23.47
C PRO A 158 5.10 14.81 22.06
N GLU A 159 4.22 15.78 21.82
CA GLU A 159 3.65 16.07 20.51
C GLU A 159 4.75 16.38 19.48
N ASP A 160 4.49 15.95 18.26
CA ASP A 160 5.45 15.92 17.16
C ASP A 160 5.96 17.30 16.74
N PRO A 161 7.25 17.59 16.84
CA PRO A 161 7.83 18.85 16.33
C PRO A 161 8.09 18.82 14.80
N GLY A 162 7.60 17.84 14.06
CA GLY A 162 7.91 17.63 12.65
C GLY A 162 9.11 16.71 12.42
N ALA A 163 9.35 16.39 11.16
CA ALA A 163 10.50 15.58 10.78
C ALA A 163 11.81 16.39 10.97
N ARG A 164 12.70 15.89 11.82
CA ARG A 164 14.05 16.44 11.98
C ARG A 164 15.06 15.53 11.31
N ALA A 165 15.95 16.11 10.52
CA ALA A 165 17.14 15.43 10.07
C ALA A 165 18.12 15.37 11.24
N LEU A 166 18.35 14.17 11.79
CA LEU A 166 19.35 13.97 12.83
C LEU A 166 20.73 13.84 12.19
N GLU A 167 21.58 14.81 12.42
CA GLU A 167 22.99 14.74 12.03
C GLU A 167 23.74 13.86 13.04
N GLY A 168 24.37 12.78 12.55
CA GLY A 168 25.40 12.07 13.28
C GLY A 168 24.96 11.08 14.36
N ALA A 169 23.71 10.59 14.34
CA ALA A 169 23.26 9.59 15.30
C ALA A 169 23.90 8.21 15.04
N SER A 170 24.71 7.78 15.97
CA SER A 170 25.34 6.48 16.20
C SER A 170 26.11 5.79 15.04
N SER A 171 27.26 5.19 15.40
CA SER A 171 28.15 4.42 14.51
C SER A 171 27.54 3.20 13.82
N ASP A 172 26.32 2.81 14.20
CA ASP A 172 25.60 1.64 13.67
C ASP A 172 24.65 1.96 12.52
N VAL A 173 24.52 3.24 12.13
CA VAL A 173 23.54 3.67 11.13
C VAL A 173 24.20 3.94 9.80
N LEU A 174 23.67 3.25 8.79
CA LEU A 174 24.09 3.30 7.41
C LEU A 174 23.73 4.61 6.71
N TYR A 175 22.82 5.39 7.28
CA TYR A 175 22.23 6.55 6.65
C TYR A 175 23.10 7.80 6.82
N ASP A 176 23.27 8.56 5.74
CA ASP A 176 23.88 9.89 5.77
C ASP A 176 22.91 10.93 6.34
N LEU A 177 21.60 10.71 6.09
CA LEU A 177 20.50 11.42 6.71
C LEU A 177 19.55 10.40 7.36
N ASP A 178 19.47 10.44 8.68
CA ASP A 178 18.53 9.67 9.47
C ASP A 178 17.35 10.58 9.81
N ILE A 179 16.21 10.33 9.17
CA ILE A 179 15.02 11.17 9.34
C ILE A 179 14.21 10.62 10.52
N GLU A 180 14.17 11.36 11.60
CA GLU A 180 13.24 11.10 12.69
C GLU A 180 11.84 11.53 12.25
N VAL A 181 10.92 10.56 12.27
CA VAL A 181 9.51 10.82 11.97
C VAL A 181 8.76 10.74 13.27
N GLY A 182 8.02 11.81 13.56
CA GLY A 182 7.22 11.92 14.77
C GLY A 182 6.30 10.72 15.01
N ARG A 183 6.04 10.48 16.30
CA ARG A 183 5.45 9.22 16.78
C ARG A 183 3.93 9.15 16.65
N HIS A 184 3.22 10.27 16.50
CA HIS A 184 1.78 10.28 16.77
C HIS A 184 0.90 10.48 15.55
N SER A 185 -0.17 9.70 15.51
CA SER A 185 -1.44 9.84 14.74
C SER A 185 -1.37 10.54 13.36
N ARG A 186 -0.20 10.59 12.75
CA ARG A 186 -0.02 11.11 11.39
C ARG A 186 -0.16 9.99 10.38
N PRO A 187 -0.75 10.26 9.23
CA PRO A 187 -0.86 9.30 8.15
C PRO A 187 0.49 8.70 7.74
N GLN A 188 0.51 7.40 7.47
CA GLN A 188 1.73 6.72 7.04
C GLN A 188 2.30 7.28 5.73
N THR A 189 1.43 7.79 4.84
CA THR A 189 1.85 8.52 3.63
C THR A 189 2.71 9.74 3.97
N GLU A 190 2.33 10.52 4.98
CA GLU A 190 3.09 11.69 5.40
C GLU A 190 4.41 11.31 6.05
N ARG A 191 4.41 10.24 6.85
CA ARG A 191 5.64 9.69 7.45
C ARG A 191 6.65 9.24 6.40
N LEU A 192 6.19 8.64 5.29
CA LEU A 192 7.04 8.26 4.17
C LEU A 192 7.49 9.48 3.36
N LEU A 193 6.61 10.48 3.22
CA LEU A 193 6.92 11.72 2.55
C LEU A 193 8.00 12.52 3.29
N ASP A 194 8.06 12.46 4.63
CA ASP A 194 9.09 13.12 5.43
C ASP A 194 10.52 12.70 5.04
N LEU A 195 10.69 11.44 4.56
CA LEU A 195 11.98 10.96 4.08
C LEU A 195 12.52 11.75 2.88
N VAL A 196 11.64 12.38 2.11
CA VAL A 196 12.00 13.12 0.91
C VAL A 196 11.83 14.63 1.04
N ARG A 197 11.07 15.13 2.01
CA ARG A 197 10.73 16.56 2.18
C ARG A 197 11.94 17.49 2.27
N TRP A 198 13.03 17.03 2.82
CA TRP A 198 14.25 17.84 2.96
C TRP A 198 14.85 18.24 1.61
N CYS A 199 14.64 17.46 0.54
CA CYS A 199 15.14 17.71 -0.80
C CYS A 199 14.03 17.89 -1.86
N ALA A 200 12.84 17.35 -1.59
CA ALA A 200 11.69 17.37 -2.48
C ALA A 200 10.40 17.71 -1.70
N PRO A 201 10.31 18.93 -1.13
CA PRO A 201 9.10 19.36 -0.46
C PRO A 201 7.99 19.55 -1.49
N PRO A 202 6.87 18.79 -1.43
CA PRO A 202 5.76 18.99 -2.33
C PRO A 202 4.99 20.25 -1.95
N SER A 203 4.41 20.94 -2.94
CA SER A 203 3.52 22.10 -2.73
C SER A 203 2.23 21.69 -2.00
N GLU A 204 1.71 20.52 -2.33
CA GLU A 204 0.57 19.87 -1.69
C GLU A 204 0.92 18.42 -1.34
N ILE A 205 0.27 17.85 -0.33
CA ILE A 205 0.48 16.44 0.02
C ILE A 205 -0.12 15.55 -1.08
N PRO A 206 0.70 14.85 -1.88
CA PRO A 206 0.17 14.03 -2.95
C PRO A 206 -0.67 12.87 -2.39
N LEU A 207 -1.74 12.53 -3.10
CA LEU A 207 -2.51 11.32 -2.82
C LEU A 207 -1.74 10.07 -3.30
N THR A 208 -2.06 8.92 -2.72
CA THR A 208 -1.62 7.63 -3.27
C THR A 208 -2.09 7.49 -4.70
N HIS A 209 -1.24 6.97 -5.58
CA HIS A 209 -1.55 6.89 -7.00
C HIS A 209 -0.98 5.64 -7.67
N LEU A 210 -1.86 4.96 -8.42
CA LEU A 210 -1.51 3.85 -9.32
C LEU A 210 -2.18 4.11 -10.67
N GLN A 211 -1.47 3.85 -11.76
CA GLN A 211 -1.97 4.14 -13.09
C GLN A 211 -1.95 2.89 -13.98
N LEU A 212 -3.14 2.44 -14.34
CA LEU A 212 -3.35 1.36 -15.29
C LEU A 212 -3.28 1.89 -16.73
N SER A 213 -2.76 1.08 -17.63
CA SER A 213 -2.94 1.25 -19.07
C SER A 213 -4.39 1.01 -19.48
N GLU A 214 -4.80 1.47 -20.66
CA GLU A 214 -6.16 1.20 -21.15
C GLU A 214 -6.42 -0.29 -21.33
N ALA A 215 -5.45 -1.06 -21.79
CA ALA A 215 -5.57 -2.52 -21.89
C ALA A 215 -5.81 -3.21 -20.53
N GLU A 216 -5.11 -2.74 -19.46
CA GLU A 216 -5.34 -3.24 -18.11
C GLU A 216 -6.73 -2.85 -17.59
N ARG A 217 -7.20 -1.63 -17.86
CA ARG A 217 -8.57 -1.20 -17.51
C ARG A 217 -9.62 -2.04 -18.22
N GLU A 218 -9.44 -2.29 -19.52
CA GLU A 218 -10.35 -3.12 -20.31
C GLU A 218 -10.40 -4.56 -19.80
N ALA A 219 -9.24 -5.16 -19.51
CA ALA A 219 -9.17 -6.48 -18.88
C ALA A 219 -9.88 -6.51 -17.51
N GLY A 220 -9.77 -5.43 -16.74
CA GLY A 220 -10.48 -5.26 -15.47
C GLY A 220 -11.99 -5.21 -15.65
N ARG A 221 -12.49 -4.41 -16.60
CA ARG A 221 -13.93 -4.32 -16.96
C ARG A 221 -14.45 -5.68 -17.38
N ALA A 222 -13.79 -6.34 -18.32
CA ALA A 222 -14.18 -7.66 -18.80
C ALA A 222 -14.28 -8.71 -17.68
N ARG A 223 -13.39 -8.63 -16.67
CA ARG A 223 -13.40 -9.52 -15.51
C ARG A 223 -14.62 -9.27 -14.60
N ILE A 224 -15.01 -8.02 -14.41
CA ILE A 224 -16.23 -7.66 -13.66
C ILE A 224 -17.48 -8.10 -14.42
N GLU A 225 -17.54 -7.83 -15.71
CA GLU A 225 -18.64 -8.25 -16.58
C GLU A 225 -18.81 -9.78 -16.59
N GLU A 226 -17.71 -10.53 -16.62
CA GLU A 226 -17.73 -11.99 -16.53
C GLU A 226 -18.33 -12.46 -15.21
N ALA A 227 -17.93 -11.84 -14.08
CA ALA A 227 -18.46 -12.16 -12.76
C ALA A 227 -19.96 -11.83 -12.65
N LEU A 228 -20.42 -10.81 -13.34
CA LEU A 228 -21.83 -10.39 -13.36
C LEU A 228 -22.68 -11.14 -14.38
N ARG A 229 -22.08 -11.94 -15.24
CA ARG A 229 -22.78 -12.73 -16.27
C ARG A 229 -23.75 -13.70 -15.63
N GLY A 230 -25.04 -13.56 -15.95
CA GLY A 230 -26.12 -14.37 -15.36
C GLY A 230 -26.62 -13.88 -14.00
N VAL A 231 -26.00 -12.84 -13.41
CA VAL A 231 -26.46 -12.23 -12.16
C VAL A 231 -27.45 -11.09 -12.43
N ASP A 232 -27.18 -10.26 -13.43
CA ASP A 232 -28.08 -9.20 -13.90
C ASP A 232 -28.13 -9.18 -15.43
N PRO A 233 -29.10 -9.83 -16.04
CA PRO A 233 -29.24 -9.91 -17.49
C PRO A 233 -29.72 -8.59 -18.14
N SER A 234 -30.04 -7.56 -17.35
CA SER A 234 -30.62 -6.31 -17.89
C SER A 234 -29.64 -5.47 -18.73
N GLY A 235 -28.30 -5.73 -18.63
CA GLY A 235 -27.28 -5.01 -19.39
C GLY A 235 -27.23 -3.51 -19.13
N ALA A 236 -27.97 -3.00 -18.16
CA ALA A 236 -28.02 -1.59 -17.84
C ALA A 236 -26.66 -1.15 -17.23
N SER A 237 -26.15 -0.04 -17.67
CA SER A 237 -24.97 0.61 -17.10
C SER A 237 -25.31 1.07 -15.67
N ARG A 238 -25.04 0.21 -14.69
CA ARG A 238 -25.28 0.45 -13.28
C ARG A 238 -23.97 0.63 -12.55
N ARG A 239 -24.03 1.31 -11.40
CA ARG A 239 -22.91 1.37 -10.49
C ARG A 239 -22.49 -0.02 -10.02
N VAL A 240 -21.19 -0.25 -9.88
CA VAL A 240 -20.65 -1.53 -9.44
C VAL A 240 -20.02 -1.37 -8.06
N VAL A 241 -20.53 -2.14 -7.08
CA VAL A 241 -20.01 -2.19 -5.72
C VAL A 241 -19.28 -3.50 -5.50
N GLY A 242 -18.00 -3.41 -5.14
CA GLY A 242 -17.21 -4.55 -4.73
C GLY A 242 -17.29 -4.78 -3.21
N LEU A 243 -17.37 -6.04 -2.81
CA LEU A 243 -17.23 -6.47 -1.41
C LEU A 243 -15.96 -7.32 -1.30
N HIS A 244 -15.08 -7.00 -0.36
CA HIS A 244 -13.88 -7.80 -0.07
C HIS A 244 -13.89 -8.19 1.42
N PRO A 245 -14.44 -9.37 1.78
CA PRO A 245 -14.68 -9.75 3.17
C PRO A 245 -13.44 -10.30 3.90
N GLY A 246 -12.30 -10.38 3.22
CA GLY A 246 -11.07 -10.92 3.76
C GLY A 246 -10.12 -9.88 4.34
N ALA A 247 -9.21 -10.35 5.21
CA ALA A 247 -8.00 -9.67 5.66
C ALA A 247 -6.98 -10.70 6.14
N ALA A 248 -5.69 -10.36 6.18
CA ALA A 248 -4.64 -11.28 6.62
C ALA A 248 -4.73 -11.68 8.11
N ASN A 249 -5.53 -10.97 8.90
CA ASN A 249 -5.76 -11.22 10.32
C ASN A 249 -7.27 -11.23 10.59
N GLU A 250 -7.77 -12.32 11.18
CA GLU A 250 -9.19 -12.49 11.51
C GLU A 250 -9.74 -11.38 12.41
N LEU A 251 -8.94 -10.83 13.32
CA LEU A 251 -9.33 -9.70 14.18
C LEU A 251 -9.62 -8.41 13.39
N LYS A 252 -9.18 -8.35 12.14
CA LYS A 252 -9.48 -7.26 11.21
C LYS A 252 -10.66 -7.56 10.30
N CYS A 253 -11.27 -8.74 10.40
CA CYS A 253 -12.36 -9.12 9.53
C CYS A 253 -13.72 -8.75 10.15
N TRP A 254 -14.44 -7.84 9.50
CA TRP A 254 -15.84 -7.60 9.82
C TRP A 254 -16.64 -8.88 9.60
N PRO A 255 -17.67 -9.19 10.45
CA PRO A 255 -18.44 -10.41 10.31
C PRO A 255 -19.00 -10.62 8.91
N LEU A 256 -19.00 -11.87 8.43
CA LEU A 256 -19.54 -12.19 7.10
C LEU A 256 -21.01 -11.81 6.98
N GLU A 257 -21.79 -12.04 8.03
CA GLU A 257 -23.21 -11.65 8.12
C GLU A 257 -23.39 -10.15 7.96
N SER A 258 -22.44 -9.34 8.40
CA SER A 258 -22.47 -7.88 8.23
C SER A 258 -22.21 -7.48 6.78
N PHE A 259 -21.28 -8.16 6.07
CA PHE A 259 -21.12 -7.99 4.62
C PHE A 259 -22.36 -8.42 3.84
N VAL A 260 -22.97 -9.54 4.24
CA VAL A 260 -24.24 -10.02 3.65
C VAL A 260 -25.35 -9.00 3.88
N ALA A 261 -25.47 -8.45 5.09
CA ALA A 261 -26.48 -7.44 5.40
C ALA A 261 -26.24 -6.14 4.62
N LEU A 262 -24.98 -5.66 4.55
CA LEU A 262 -24.62 -4.50 3.74
C LEU A 262 -25.00 -4.69 2.28
N GLY A 263 -24.63 -5.81 1.67
CA GLY A 263 -24.91 -6.11 0.27
C GLY A 263 -26.44 -6.26 0.03
N ALA A 264 -27.17 -6.88 0.95
CA ALA A 264 -28.61 -7.02 0.86
C ALA A 264 -29.34 -5.66 0.90
N GLU A 265 -28.93 -4.76 1.78
CA GLU A 265 -29.50 -3.40 1.88
C GLU A 265 -29.16 -2.53 0.66
N LEU A 266 -27.99 -2.68 0.07
CA LEU A 266 -27.61 -1.98 -1.16
C LEU A 266 -28.32 -2.55 -2.38
N GLY A 267 -28.45 -3.88 -2.48
CA GLY A 267 -29.10 -4.59 -3.59
C GLY A 267 -30.62 -4.70 -3.48
N GLY A 268 -31.22 -4.31 -2.36
CA GLY A 268 -32.67 -4.43 -2.09
C GLY A 268 -33.52 -3.24 -2.54
N GLY A 269 -32.98 -2.14 -3.02
CA GLY A 269 -33.70 -0.93 -3.45
C GLY A 269 -34.50 -1.09 -4.74
N ALA A 270 -35.09 0.01 -5.25
CA ALA A 270 -35.78 0.03 -6.55
C ALA A 270 -34.85 -0.42 -7.68
N ALA A 271 -35.36 -1.09 -8.70
CA ALA A 271 -34.55 -1.76 -9.73
C ALA A 271 -33.58 -0.81 -10.46
N GLU A 272 -33.99 0.42 -10.66
CA GLU A 272 -33.25 1.48 -11.37
C GLU A 272 -32.07 2.07 -10.56
N ASP A 273 -32.14 2.00 -9.23
CA ASP A 273 -31.14 2.57 -8.33
C ASP A 273 -30.18 1.51 -7.72
N ARG A 274 -30.41 0.22 -7.99
CA ARG A 274 -29.59 -0.85 -7.42
C ARG A 274 -28.21 -0.89 -8.04
N PRO A 275 -27.13 -0.87 -7.26
CA PRO A 275 -25.82 -1.20 -7.77
C PRO A 275 -25.74 -2.70 -8.11
N GLN A 276 -24.91 -3.04 -9.08
CA GLN A 276 -24.48 -4.41 -9.29
C GLN A 276 -23.45 -4.76 -8.21
N LEU A 277 -23.57 -5.94 -7.63
CA LEU A 277 -22.68 -6.39 -6.55
C LEU A 277 -21.72 -7.44 -7.07
N VAL A 278 -20.44 -7.28 -6.72
CA VAL A 278 -19.42 -8.30 -6.90
C VAL A 278 -18.70 -8.57 -5.60
N VAL A 279 -18.33 -9.82 -5.35
CA VAL A 279 -17.57 -10.23 -4.16
C VAL A 279 -16.24 -10.79 -4.60
N PHE A 280 -15.15 -10.21 -4.10
CA PHE A 280 -13.80 -10.64 -4.46
C PHE A 280 -13.34 -11.77 -3.57
N ASP A 281 -12.88 -12.86 -4.20
CA ASP A 281 -12.18 -13.93 -3.50
C ASP A 281 -10.70 -13.62 -3.32
N SER A 282 -10.09 -14.22 -2.32
CA SER A 282 -8.69 -14.04 -1.96
C SER A 282 -7.98 -15.40 -1.90
N PRO A 283 -6.73 -15.50 -2.40
CA PRO A 283 -6.00 -16.77 -2.36
C PRO A 283 -5.73 -17.27 -0.94
N ARG A 284 -5.70 -16.37 0.05
CA ARG A 284 -5.39 -16.70 1.45
C ARG A 284 -6.63 -17.00 2.28
N GLU A 285 -7.78 -16.45 1.93
CA GLU A 285 -9.00 -16.45 2.73
C GLU A 285 -10.13 -17.19 2.01
N ARG A 286 -9.82 -18.37 1.47
CA ARG A 286 -10.72 -19.18 0.64
C ARG A 286 -12.05 -19.42 1.32
N GLY A 287 -13.14 -19.27 0.55
CA GLY A 287 -14.50 -19.54 0.97
C GLY A 287 -15.25 -18.37 1.60
N ARG A 288 -14.58 -17.29 2.08
CA ARG A 288 -15.27 -16.13 2.67
C ARG A 288 -16.14 -15.41 1.62
N ALA A 289 -15.61 -15.20 0.43
CA ALA A 289 -16.36 -14.59 -0.67
C ALA A 289 -17.55 -15.44 -1.09
N ALA A 290 -17.36 -16.75 -1.27
CA ALA A 290 -18.46 -17.67 -1.60
C ALA A 290 -19.55 -17.69 -0.52
N ALA A 291 -19.18 -17.63 0.77
CA ALA A 291 -20.14 -17.56 1.87
C ALA A 291 -20.98 -16.26 1.82
N VAL A 292 -20.36 -15.11 1.49
CA VAL A 292 -21.09 -13.86 1.30
C VAL A 292 -22.04 -13.94 0.10
N VAL A 293 -21.60 -14.48 -1.03
CA VAL A 293 -22.46 -14.68 -2.22
C VAL A 293 -23.66 -15.57 -1.89
N ALA A 294 -23.45 -16.70 -1.21
CA ALA A 294 -24.52 -17.59 -0.79
C ALA A 294 -25.50 -16.92 0.20
N GLY A 295 -24.97 -16.15 1.16
CA GLY A 295 -25.79 -15.41 2.12
C GLY A 295 -26.64 -14.30 1.46
N LEU A 296 -26.12 -13.64 0.44
CA LEU A 296 -26.87 -12.68 -0.38
C LEU A 296 -27.99 -13.36 -1.18
N ALA A 297 -27.67 -14.49 -1.85
CA ALA A 297 -28.65 -15.27 -2.60
C ALA A 297 -29.81 -15.76 -1.72
N ALA A 298 -29.52 -16.19 -0.48
CA ALA A 298 -30.54 -16.57 0.50
C ALA A 298 -31.50 -15.42 0.90
N ARG A 299 -31.07 -14.16 0.65
CA ARG A 299 -31.90 -12.96 0.86
C ARG A 299 -32.51 -12.40 -0.43
N GLY A 300 -32.43 -13.16 -1.54
CA GLY A 300 -32.94 -12.76 -2.84
C GLY A 300 -32.11 -11.70 -3.55
N VAL A 301 -30.88 -11.46 -3.12
CA VAL A 301 -29.95 -10.54 -3.76
C VAL A 301 -28.82 -11.33 -4.43
N HIS A 302 -28.62 -11.11 -5.71
CA HIS A 302 -27.58 -11.80 -6.47
C HIS A 302 -26.32 -10.93 -6.58
N ALA A 303 -25.16 -11.57 -6.43
CA ALA A 303 -23.86 -10.95 -6.56
C ALA A 303 -22.92 -11.84 -7.36
N GLY A 304 -22.09 -11.23 -8.21
CA GLY A 304 -21.06 -11.94 -8.95
C GLY A 304 -19.88 -12.30 -8.06
N LEU A 305 -19.31 -13.50 -8.24
CA LEU A 305 -18.06 -13.89 -7.59
C LEU A 305 -16.89 -13.57 -8.52
N VAL A 306 -15.98 -12.70 -8.08
CA VAL A 306 -14.71 -12.46 -8.78
C VAL A 306 -13.67 -13.44 -8.23
N PRO A 307 -13.21 -14.42 -9.02
CA PRO A 307 -12.26 -15.41 -8.54
C PRO A 307 -10.96 -14.80 -8.04
N ALA A 308 -10.32 -15.48 -7.09
CA ALA A 308 -9.00 -15.12 -6.60
C ALA A 308 -7.98 -14.99 -7.74
N SER A 309 -7.18 -13.94 -7.72
CA SER A 309 -6.27 -13.59 -8.80
C SER A 309 -4.97 -12.98 -8.29
N GLY A 310 -4.04 -12.74 -9.22
CA GLY A 310 -2.84 -11.95 -8.95
C GLY A 310 -3.19 -10.50 -8.61
N ILE A 311 -2.29 -9.85 -7.87
CA ILE A 311 -2.54 -8.49 -7.36
C ILE A 311 -2.72 -7.44 -8.48
N GLY A 312 -2.06 -7.64 -9.64
CA GLY A 312 -2.25 -6.77 -10.82
C GLY A 312 -3.64 -6.92 -11.44
N GLU A 313 -4.13 -8.16 -11.54
CA GLU A 313 -5.48 -8.45 -12.03
C GLU A 313 -6.56 -7.96 -11.05
N PHE A 314 -6.29 -8.07 -9.74
CA PHE A 314 -7.15 -7.46 -8.72
C PHE A 314 -7.22 -5.94 -8.91
N ALA A 315 -6.07 -5.26 -9.08
CA ALA A 315 -6.02 -3.82 -9.29
C ALA A 315 -6.81 -3.40 -10.55
N ALA A 316 -6.66 -4.16 -11.64
CA ALA A 316 -7.40 -3.93 -12.87
C ALA A 316 -8.91 -4.08 -12.67
N ALA A 317 -9.38 -5.17 -12.06
CA ALA A 317 -10.80 -5.39 -11.76
C ALA A 317 -11.35 -4.35 -10.76
N CYS A 318 -10.57 -4.01 -9.73
CA CYS A 318 -10.93 -3.00 -8.75
C CYS A 318 -11.16 -1.62 -9.40
N SER A 319 -10.38 -1.25 -10.43
CA SER A 319 -10.56 0.02 -11.13
C SER A 319 -11.90 0.17 -11.87
N ALA A 320 -12.61 -0.93 -12.09
CA ALA A 320 -13.95 -0.92 -12.69
C ALA A 320 -15.07 -0.71 -11.67
N LEU A 321 -14.77 -0.56 -10.39
CA LEU A 321 -15.74 -0.34 -9.33
C LEU A 321 -16.05 1.15 -9.15
N ASP A 322 -17.24 1.44 -8.66
CA ASP A 322 -17.61 2.77 -8.14
C ASP A 322 -17.31 2.89 -6.63
N LEU A 323 -17.37 1.75 -5.92
CA LEU A 323 -17.12 1.63 -4.49
C LEU A 323 -16.56 0.25 -4.14
N LEU A 324 -15.63 0.20 -3.20
CA LEU A 324 -15.18 -1.03 -2.56
C LEU A 324 -15.48 -0.99 -1.06
N ALA A 325 -16.28 -1.93 -0.54
CA ALA A 325 -16.42 -2.17 0.89
C ALA A 325 -15.46 -3.28 1.32
N CYS A 326 -14.56 -3.00 2.27
CA CYS A 326 -13.47 -3.91 2.64
C CYS A 326 -12.98 -3.70 4.06
N ASN A 327 -12.25 -4.67 4.57
CA ASN A 327 -11.54 -4.54 5.84
C ASN A 327 -10.26 -3.68 5.71
N ASP A 328 -9.66 -3.28 6.85
CA ASP A 328 -8.32 -2.68 6.93
C ASP A 328 -7.26 -3.64 6.36
N SER A 329 -6.98 -3.51 5.08
CA SER A 329 -6.07 -4.38 4.34
C SER A 329 -5.44 -3.67 3.14
N GLY A 330 -4.44 -4.30 2.53
CA GLY A 330 -3.73 -3.73 1.37
C GLY A 330 -4.62 -3.42 0.17
N VAL A 331 -5.74 -4.12 0.00
CA VAL A 331 -6.68 -3.90 -1.12
C VAL A 331 -7.39 -2.54 -1.02
N MET A 332 -7.67 -2.07 0.20
CA MET A 332 -8.20 -0.74 0.45
C MET A 332 -7.30 0.35 -0.13
N HIS A 333 -6.00 0.25 0.12
CA HIS A 333 -5.03 1.21 -0.40
C HIS A 333 -4.90 1.15 -1.92
N ILE A 334 -5.00 -0.05 -2.52
CA ILE A 334 -5.01 -0.20 -3.98
C ILE A 334 -6.23 0.49 -4.58
N ALA A 335 -7.43 0.24 -4.04
CA ALA A 335 -8.67 0.88 -4.48
C ALA A 335 -8.54 2.41 -4.43
N THR A 336 -8.10 2.94 -3.29
CA THR A 336 -7.91 4.38 -3.09
C THR A 336 -6.91 4.98 -4.08
N ALA A 337 -5.78 4.28 -4.32
CA ALA A 337 -4.76 4.75 -5.26
C ALA A 337 -5.20 4.70 -6.73
N LEU A 338 -6.24 3.94 -7.04
CA LEU A 338 -6.91 3.90 -8.35
C LEU A 338 -8.07 4.90 -8.47
N GLY A 339 -8.34 5.69 -7.42
CA GLY A 339 -9.45 6.64 -7.40
C GLY A 339 -10.81 6.02 -7.10
N VAL A 340 -10.84 4.77 -6.62
CA VAL A 340 -12.07 4.08 -6.21
C VAL A 340 -12.40 4.44 -4.77
N ALA A 341 -13.62 4.90 -4.52
CA ALA A 341 -14.11 5.17 -3.17
C ALA A 341 -14.13 3.89 -2.33
N THR A 342 -13.88 4.01 -1.03
CA THR A 342 -13.90 2.86 -0.13
C THR A 342 -14.77 3.12 1.10
N VAL A 343 -15.49 2.08 1.54
CA VAL A 343 -16.03 1.97 2.90
C VAL A 343 -15.22 0.89 3.60
N SER A 344 -14.44 1.28 4.59
CA SER A 344 -13.47 0.39 5.22
C SER A 344 -13.70 0.21 6.71
N PHE A 345 -13.42 -1.01 7.21
CA PHE A 345 -13.68 -1.42 8.58
C PHE A 345 -12.37 -1.69 9.31
N HIS A 346 -12.15 -0.99 10.42
CA HIS A 346 -10.90 -1.01 11.18
C HIS A 346 -11.11 -1.37 12.63
N SER A 347 -10.16 -2.13 13.19
CA SER A 347 -10.11 -2.47 14.63
C SER A 347 -8.73 -2.31 15.22
N LEU A 348 -7.69 -2.83 14.56
CA LEU A 348 -6.31 -2.82 15.03
C LEU A 348 -5.51 -1.61 14.50
N GLY A 349 -5.79 -1.18 13.29
CA GLY A 349 -5.16 0.00 12.67
C GLY A 349 -6.04 1.23 12.85
N ASP A 350 -5.51 2.31 13.45
CA ASP A 350 -6.21 3.59 13.50
C ASP A 350 -6.31 4.17 12.08
N PRO A 351 -7.51 4.47 11.57
CA PRO A 351 -7.69 5.05 10.25
C PRO A 351 -7.07 6.45 10.10
N LYS A 352 -6.78 7.15 11.19
CA LYS A 352 -5.98 8.39 11.16
C LYS A 352 -4.58 8.15 10.61
N GLU A 353 -4.01 6.96 10.87
CA GLU A 353 -2.70 6.56 10.38
C GLU A 353 -2.78 5.74 9.08
N TRP A 354 -3.72 4.79 9.02
CA TRP A 354 -3.81 3.76 8.00
C TRP A 354 -5.03 3.86 7.09
N GLY A 355 -5.92 4.83 7.33
CA GLY A 355 -7.14 4.95 6.57
C GLY A 355 -6.94 5.43 5.13
N PRO A 356 -7.99 5.27 4.31
CA PRO A 356 -7.99 5.75 2.93
C PRO A 356 -7.97 7.28 2.90
N ARG A 357 -7.20 7.85 1.98
CA ARG A 357 -7.17 9.29 1.72
C ARG A 357 -7.79 9.58 0.36
N HIS A 358 -9.10 9.65 0.35
CA HIS A 358 -9.89 9.91 -0.84
C HIS A 358 -11.21 10.55 -0.41
N ASP A 359 -11.66 11.61 -1.07
CA ASP A 359 -12.78 12.45 -0.65
C ASP A 359 -14.11 11.70 -0.47
N ARG A 360 -14.31 10.62 -1.22
CA ARG A 360 -15.51 9.78 -1.14
C ARG A 360 -15.32 8.51 -0.30
N SER A 361 -14.20 8.39 0.44
CA SER A 361 -13.93 7.21 1.25
C SER A 361 -14.29 7.45 2.71
N VAL A 362 -14.82 6.42 3.35
CA VAL A 362 -15.20 6.43 4.77
C VAL A 362 -14.52 5.27 5.48
N ALA A 363 -13.92 5.54 6.63
CA ALA A 363 -13.30 4.53 7.48
C ALA A 363 -14.03 4.46 8.83
N PHE A 364 -14.56 3.31 9.17
CA PHE A 364 -15.15 3.03 10.48
C PHE A 364 -14.10 2.42 11.40
N TYR A 365 -14.04 2.90 12.65
CA TYR A 365 -13.05 2.46 13.63
C TYR A 365 -13.72 1.96 14.91
N ALA A 366 -13.47 0.70 15.25
CA ALA A 366 -13.94 0.09 16.49
C ALA A 366 -12.80 -0.69 17.18
N PRO A 367 -11.97 0.00 17.98
CA PRO A 367 -10.80 -0.63 18.64
C PRO A 367 -11.21 -1.69 19.68
N GLY A 368 -12.45 -1.64 20.19
CA GLY A 368 -13.02 -2.64 21.09
C GLY A 368 -13.52 -3.91 20.40
N GLY A 369 -13.51 -3.95 19.06
CA GLY A 369 -13.94 -5.10 18.26
C GLY A 369 -14.68 -4.68 17.00
N ILE A 370 -14.23 -5.17 15.86
CA ILE A 370 -14.74 -4.76 14.55
C ILE A 370 -16.23 -5.06 14.34
N ALA A 371 -16.76 -6.07 15.04
CA ALA A 371 -18.18 -6.45 15.00
C ALA A 371 -19.12 -5.35 15.57
N ALA A 372 -18.58 -4.40 16.36
CA ALA A 372 -19.36 -3.28 16.89
C ALA A 372 -19.69 -2.22 15.83
N ILE A 373 -19.10 -2.28 14.64
CA ILE A 373 -19.41 -1.34 13.54
C ILE A 373 -20.82 -1.63 13.01
N PRO A 374 -21.78 -0.66 13.10
CA PRO A 374 -23.16 -0.90 12.70
C PRO A 374 -23.30 -1.03 11.17
N VAL A 375 -24.04 -2.03 10.72
CA VAL A 375 -24.36 -2.21 9.29
C VAL A 375 -25.08 -1.00 8.72
N SER A 376 -26.02 -0.41 9.46
CA SER A 376 -26.78 0.76 9.01
C SER A 376 -25.88 1.98 8.70
N ALA A 377 -24.83 2.18 9.51
CA ALA A 377 -23.86 3.24 9.27
C ALA A 377 -23.04 2.96 7.99
N ALA A 378 -22.63 1.70 7.78
CA ALA A 378 -21.92 1.30 6.57
C ALA A 378 -22.76 1.47 5.30
N VAL A 379 -24.06 1.13 5.38
CA VAL A 379 -25.03 1.32 4.29
C VAL A 379 -25.20 2.80 3.93
N ALA A 380 -25.38 3.66 4.95
CA ALA A 380 -25.49 5.12 4.74
C ALA A 380 -24.23 5.67 4.05
N ALA A 381 -23.03 5.35 4.58
CA ALA A 381 -21.77 5.79 4.00
C ALA A 381 -21.57 5.28 2.56
N ALA A 382 -21.97 4.05 2.26
CA ALA A 382 -21.88 3.50 0.90
C ALA A 382 -22.80 4.25 -0.08
N ARG A 383 -24.04 4.54 0.33
CA ARG A 383 -25.00 5.31 -0.48
C ARG A 383 -24.52 6.73 -0.73
N ASP A 384 -24.02 7.41 0.29
CA ASP A 384 -23.46 8.76 0.17
C ASP A 384 -22.25 8.78 -0.78
N SER A 385 -21.33 7.84 -0.63
CA SER A 385 -20.16 7.72 -1.51
C SER A 385 -20.54 7.44 -2.97
N LEU A 386 -21.58 6.63 -3.20
CA LEU A 386 -22.10 6.35 -4.53
C LEU A 386 -22.84 7.57 -5.12
N ALA A 387 -23.57 8.34 -4.33
CA ALA A 387 -24.25 9.55 -4.81
C ALA A 387 -23.27 10.61 -5.32
N LEU A 388 -22.09 10.72 -4.69
CA LEU A 388 -21.01 11.63 -5.08
C LEU A 388 -20.16 11.13 -6.26
N ALA A 389 -20.33 9.87 -6.70
CA ALA A 389 -19.55 9.34 -7.81
C ALA A 389 -20.02 9.96 -9.15
N PRO A 390 -19.11 10.29 -10.08
CA PRO A 390 -19.50 10.78 -11.40
C PRO A 390 -20.39 9.74 -12.09
N LYS A 391 -21.40 10.21 -12.83
CA LYS A 391 -22.19 9.33 -13.69
C LYS A 391 -21.28 8.85 -14.82
N ARG A 392 -21.19 7.53 -15.03
CA ARG A 392 -20.48 6.92 -16.17
C ARG A 392 -21.26 7.06 -17.46
#